data_6569b9058e4ab308b620f69ad67f843c
#
_entry.id   6569b9058e4ab308b620f69ad67f843c
#
_cell.length_a   1.000
_cell.length_b   1.000
_cell.length_c   1.000
_cell.angle_alpha   90.00
_cell.angle_beta   90.00
_cell.angle_gamma   90.00
#
_symmetry.space_group_name_H-M   'P 1'
#
loop_
_entity.id
_entity.type
_entity.pdbx_description
1 polymer ?
#
loop_
_entity_poly.entity_id
_entity_poly.type
_entity_poly.pdbx_seq_one_letter_code
_entity_poly.pdbx_strand_id
1 'polypeptide(L)'
;MRRFLGDYGLFLKEFGRTFHTTGALFPSSPLLARALSRYVAAASADTEDGAGPRSGPRRILEVGPGTGAVTRSIVKRMGQTDQLELVELNDRFVKRLRRGFENDPLLNTVVDRATVHHKKIQDVEQHDHYDVIVSGLPLNNFSVEDVAAILDKFKQLLKKPGGTLSFFEYIAVRPLRSVIAGRAERQRLRDVGRALSDVFRDFEIRRQSIWINIPPAWVHHVRFD
;
A
#
# COMPACT_ATOMS: atom_id res chain seq x y z
N MET A 1 20.14 -13.53 -10.05
CA MET A 1 19.38 -12.29 -10.30
C MET A 1 18.21 -12.43 -11.29
N ARG A 2 18.25 -13.29 -12.32
CA ARG A 2 17.14 -13.44 -13.31
C ARG A 2 15.92 -14.27 -12.86
N ARG A 3 15.99 -15.13 -11.85
CA ARG A 3 14.85 -15.97 -11.37
C ARG A 3 13.86 -15.20 -10.47
N PHE A 4 14.33 -14.24 -9.66
CA PHE A 4 13.50 -13.46 -8.72
C PHE A 4 12.48 -12.52 -9.39
N LEU A 5 12.78 -12.04 -10.60
CA LEU A 5 11.93 -11.11 -11.34
C LEU A 5 10.69 -11.78 -11.98
N GLY A 6 10.69 -13.11 -12.11
CA GLY A 6 9.59 -13.89 -12.69
C GLY A 6 8.40 -14.04 -11.74
N ASP A 7 8.67 -14.27 -10.46
CA ASP A 7 7.66 -14.65 -9.48
C ASP A 7 6.78 -13.48 -9.05
N TYR A 8 7.35 -12.29 -8.88
CA TYR A 8 6.60 -11.07 -8.58
C TYR A 8 5.60 -10.69 -9.69
N GLY A 9 6.06 -10.71 -10.95
CA GLY A 9 5.21 -10.42 -12.10
C GLY A 9 4.15 -11.48 -12.33
N LEU A 10 4.50 -12.76 -12.09
CA LEU A 10 3.57 -13.88 -12.19
C LEU A 10 2.52 -13.81 -11.09
N PHE A 11 2.95 -13.53 -9.85
CA PHE A 11 2.05 -13.37 -8.71
C PHE A 11 1.02 -12.25 -8.93
N LEU A 12 1.45 -11.05 -9.33
CA LEU A 12 0.52 -9.94 -9.59
C LEU A 12 -0.38 -10.20 -10.80
N LYS A 13 0.11 -10.94 -11.80
CA LYS A 13 -0.69 -11.37 -12.94
C LYS A 13 -1.71 -12.43 -12.53
N GLU A 14 -1.34 -13.38 -11.68
CA GLU A 14 -2.25 -14.37 -11.11
C GLU A 14 -3.19 -13.79 -10.07
N PHE A 15 -2.71 -12.88 -9.23
CA PHE A 15 -3.53 -12.10 -8.31
C PHE A 15 -4.62 -11.34 -9.07
N GLY A 16 -4.28 -10.66 -10.16
CA GLY A 16 -5.27 -10.01 -11.04
C GLY A 16 -6.22 -11.00 -11.74
N ARG A 17 -5.77 -12.21 -12.08
CA ARG A 17 -6.61 -13.28 -12.65
C ARG A 17 -7.53 -13.92 -11.61
N THR A 18 -7.01 -14.23 -10.44
CA THR A 18 -7.75 -14.82 -9.33
C THR A 18 -8.76 -13.82 -8.77
N PHE A 19 -8.46 -12.54 -8.81
CA PHE A 19 -9.38 -11.46 -8.48
C PHE A 19 -10.67 -11.49 -9.33
N HIS A 20 -10.57 -11.91 -10.61
CA HIS A 20 -11.71 -12.02 -11.51
C HIS A 20 -12.47 -13.36 -11.42
N THR A 21 -11.80 -14.44 -11.04
CA THR A 21 -12.39 -15.80 -11.12
C THR A 21 -12.97 -16.31 -9.81
N THR A 22 -12.48 -15.85 -8.67
CA THR A 22 -12.92 -16.39 -7.38
C THR A 22 -13.81 -15.45 -6.56
N GLY A 23 -13.96 -14.19 -6.98
CA GLY A 23 -14.72 -13.20 -6.18
C GLY A 23 -14.21 -13.03 -4.73
N ALA A 24 -13.12 -13.68 -4.38
CA ALA A 24 -12.68 -13.91 -3.01
C ALA A 24 -11.76 -12.83 -2.44
N LEU A 25 -11.36 -11.85 -3.24
CA LEU A 25 -10.67 -10.66 -2.74
C LEU A 25 -11.57 -9.45 -3.04
N PHE A 26 -12.42 -9.14 -2.09
CA PHE A 26 -13.23 -7.93 -2.13
C PHE A 26 -12.33 -6.70 -2.26
N PRO A 27 -12.74 -5.68 -3.03
CA PRO A 27 -12.10 -4.37 -2.98
C PRO A 27 -11.95 -3.95 -1.52
N SER A 28 -10.86 -3.28 -1.19
CA SER A 28 -10.65 -2.75 0.17
C SER A 28 -11.94 -2.09 0.66
N SER A 29 -12.45 -2.54 1.82
CA SER A 29 -13.66 -1.96 2.38
C SER A 29 -13.47 -0.45 2.57
N PRO A 30 -14.54 0.35 2.57
CA PRO A 30 -14.44 1.78 2.84
C PRO A 30 -13.70 2.10 4.15
N LEU A 31 -13.84 1.22 5.16
CA LEU A 31 -13.13 1.37 6.44
C LEU A 31 -11.63 1.09 6.30
N LEU A 32 -11.25 0.04 5.56
CA LEU A 32 -9.84 -0.25 5.29
C LEU A 32 -9.20 0.88 4.47
N ALA A 33 -9.88 1.35 3.41
CA ALA A 33 -9.40 2.46 2.60
C ALA A 33 -9.25 3.74 3.43
N ARG A 34 -10.20 4.01 4.34
CA ARG A 34 -10.14 5.15 5.26
C ARG A 34 -8.98 5.03 6.24
N ALA A 35 -8.72 3.86 6.78
CA ALA A 35 -7.61 3.63 7.71
C ALA A 35 -6.28 3.80 6.98
N LEU A 36 -6.08 3.17 5.83
CA LEU A 36 -4.86 3.27 5.02
C LEU A 36 -4.52 4.71 4.63
N SER A 37 -5.51 5.52 4.26
CA SER A 37 -5.31 6.92 3.85
C SER A 37 -5.29 7.92 5.03
N ARG A 38 -5.20 7.46 6.28
CA ARG A 38 -5.27 8.32 7.47
C ARG A 38 -4.26 9.48 7.43
N TYR A 39 -3.01 9.20 7.12
CA TYR A 39 -1.92 10.18 7.12
C TYR A 39 -1.84 11.02 5.84
N VAL A 40 -2.73 10.80 4.89
CA VAL A 40 -2.92 11.68 3.72
C VAL A 40 -3.59 13.01 4.12
N ALA A 41 -4.51 13.00 5.09
CA ALA A 41 -5.06 14.26 5.58
C ALA A 41 -3.94 15.13 6.17
N ALA A 42 -4.00 16.46 5.95
CA ALA A 42 -3.16 17.38 6.68
C ALA A 42 -3.31 17.12 8.17
N ALA A 43 -2.22 17.14 8.92
CA ALA A 43 -2.28 17.03 10.36
C ALA A 43 -3.19 18.18 10.88
N SER A 44 -4.41 17.84 11.32
CA SER A 44 -5.17 18.69 12.18
C SER A 44 -4.41 18.76 13.53
N ALA A 45 -4.53 19.85 14.26
CA ALA A 45 -3.86 20.06 15.53
C ALA A 45 -4.13 18.96 16.60
N ASP A 46 -5.09 18.06 16.32
CA ASP A 46 -5.53 16.96 17.17
C ASP A 46 -4.88 15.60 16.84
N THR A 47 -3.87 15.54 15.97
CA THR A 47 -3.17 14.27 15.74
C THR A 47 -2.16 14.06 16.87
N GLU A 48 -2.48 13.16 17.80
CA GLU A 48 -1.65 12.69 18.92
C GLU A 48 -0.26 12.14 18.49
N ASP A 49 -0.01 12.04 17.19
CA ASP A 49 1.13 11.32 16.59
C ASP A 49 2.35 12.24 16.30
N GLY A 50 2.41 13.45 16.86
CA GLY A 50 3.61 14.32 16.83
C GLY A 50 3.99 14.91 15.45
N ALA A 51 3.19 14.72 14.41
CA ALA A 51 3.37 15.38 13.13
C ALA A 51 2.74 16.78 13.22
N GLY A 52 3.55 17.79 13.54
CA GLY A 52 3.12 19.19 13.53
C GLY A 52 2.53 19.64 12.19
N PRO A 53 1.83 20.79 12.13
CA PRO A 53 1.25 21.30 10.90
C PRO A 53 2.35 21.51 9.86
N ARG A 54 2.33 20.70 8.82
CA ARG A 54 3.26 20.85 7.69
C ARG A 54 2.66 21.85 6.71
N SER A 55 3.39 22.90 6.43
CA SER A 55 3.06 23.88 5.41
C SER A 55 3.62 23.41 4.05
N GLY A 56 2.78 23.41 3.01
CA GLY A 56 3.19 23.15 1.64
C GLY A 56 2.58 21.91 0.99
N PRO A 57 2.75 21.77 -0.34
CA PRO A 57 2.24 20.65 -1.12
C PRO A 57 2.94 19.35 -0.70
N ARG A 58 2.15 18.29 -0.51
CA ARG A 58 2.68 16.96 -0.19
C ARG A 58 2.69 16.08 -1.42
N ARG A 59 3.64 15.16 -1.43
CA ARG A 59 3.77 14.12 -2.45
C ARG A 59 3.33 12.79 -1.85
N ILE A 60 2.29 12.22 -2.44
CA ILE A 60 1.65 11.00 -2.00
C ILE A 60 1.91 9.93 -3.05
N LEU A 61 2.36 8.76 -2.63
CA LEU A 61 2.52 7.59 -3.49
C LEU A 61 1.54 6.51 -3.07
N GLU A 62 0.72 6.03 -4.00
CA GLU A 62 -0.07 4.82 -3.83
C GLU A 62 0.57 3.67 -4.60
N VAL A 63 0.84 2.55 -3.93
CA VAL A 63 1.45 1.35 -4.51
C VAL A 63 0.46 0.21 -4.53
N GLY A 64 0.19 -0.32 -5.72
CA GLY A 64 -0.82 -1.35 -5.93
C GLY A 64 -2.26 -0.87 -5.72
N PRO A 65 -2.69 0.23 -6.37
CA PRO A 65 -4.04 0.79 -6.23
C PRO A 65 -5.14 -0.17 -6.70
N GLY A 66 -4.83 -1.10 -7.58
CA GLY A 66 -5.77 -2.10 -8.09
C GLY A 66 -7.01 -1.46 -8.71
N THR A 67 -8.18 -1.68 -8.08
CA THR A 67 -9.46 -1.13 -8.55
C THR A 67 -9.69 0.35 -8.23
N GLY A 68 -8.79 0.97 -7.45
CA GLY A 68 -8.88 2.37 -7.05
C GLY A 68 -9.73 2.64 -5.80
N ALA A 69 -10.03 1.61 -5.01
CA ALA A 69 -10.84 1.78 -3.79
C ALA A 69 -10.12 2.66 -2.76
N VAL A 70 -8.82 2.45 -2.56
CA VAL A 70 -7.99 3.25 -1.65
C VAL A 70 -7.68 4.61 -2.28
N THR A 71 -7.43 4.67 -3.59
CA THR A 71 -7.24 5.91 -4.37
C THR A 71 -8.36 6.92 -4.09
N ARG A 72 -9.62 6.48 -4.13
CA ARG A 72 -10.76 7.35 -3.82
C ARG A 72 -10.74 7.92 -2.40
N SER A 73 -10.25 7.14 -1.44
CA SER A 73 -10.10 7.61 -0.06
C SER A 73 -8.92 8.58 0.09
N ILE A 74 -7.85 8.37 -0.67
CA ILE A 74 -6.71 9.30 -0.76
C ILE A 74 -7.17 10.64 -1.31
N VAL A 75 -7.83 10.65 -2.49
CA VAL A 75 -8.30 11.87 -3.16
C VAL A 75 -9.21 12.70 -2.26
N LYS A 76 -10.11 12.07 -1.49
CA LYS A 76 -10.98 12.77 -0.52
C LYS A 76 -10.21 13.46 0.61
N ARG A 77 -8.93 13.14 0.81
CA ARG A 77 -8.11 13.66 1.92
C ARG A 77 -6.97 14.54 1.48
N MET A 78 -6.71 14.58 0.17
CA MET A 78 -5.68 15.44 -0.42
C MET A 78 -6.02 16.91 -0.22
N GLY A 79 -5.01 17.69 0.10
CA GLY A 79 -5.08 19.14 0.04
C GLY A 79 -5.11 19.65 -1.41
N GLN A 80 -5.42 20.93 -1.57
CA GLN A 80 -5.57 21.54 -2.91
C GLN A 80 -4.28 21.54 -3.75
N THR A 81 -3.12 21.48 -3.10
CA THR A 81 -1.80 21.51 -3.77
C THR A 81 -1.07 20.18 -3.73
N ASP A 82 -1.63 19.16 -3.07
CA ASP A 82 -1.01 17.84 -2.95
C ASP A 82 -0.94 17.15 -4.32
N GLN A 83 0.11 16.35 -4.53
CA GLN A 83 0.34 15.55 -5.72
C GLN A 83 0.21 14.06 -5.39
N LEU A 84 -0.38 13.29 -6.32
CA LEU A 84 -0.59 11.86 -6.19
C LEU A 84 0.10 11.11 -7.32
N GLU A 85 0.97 10.19 -6.98
CA GLU A 85 1.52 9.22 -7.91
C GLU A 85 0.99 7.83 -7.56
N LEU A 86 0.63 7.05 -8.60
CA LEU A 86 0.14 5.69 -8.46
C LEU A 86 1.06 4.75 -9.24
N VAL A 87 1.52 3.70 -8.59
CA VAL A 87 2.36 2.67 -9.22
C VAL A 87 1.58 1.35 -9.25
N GLU A 88 1.27 0.90 -10.47
CA GLU A 88 0.51 -0.33 -10.71
C GLU A 88 1.19 -1.14 -11.82
N LEU A 89 1.31 -2.45 -11.59
CA LEU A 89 1.93 -3.35 -12.56
C LEU A 89 0.92 -3.99 -13.53
N ASN A 90 -0.33 -4.12 -13.11
CA ASN A 90 -1.36 -4.76 -13.92
C ASN A 90 -1.94 -3.77 -14.93
N ASP A 91 -1.72 -4.05 -16.22
CA ASP A 91 -2.18 -3.20 -17.34
C ASP A 91 -3.69 -2.91 -17.31
N ARG A 92 -4.53 -3.89 -16.91
CA ARG A 92 -5.98 -3.70 -16.81
C ARG A 92 -6.34 -2.69 -15.73
N PHE A 93 -5.66 -2.74 -14.58
CA PHE A 93 -5.88 -1.78 -13.50
C PHE A 93 -5.34 -0.39 -13.88
N VAL A 94 -4.19 -0.31 -14.54
CA VAL A 94 -3.67 0.97 -15.08
C VAL A 94 -4.69 1.62 -16.01
N LYS A 95 -5.22 0.88 -16.99
CA LYS A 95 -6.25 1.40 -17.91
C LYS A 95 -7.52 1.82 -17.17
N ARG A 96 -7.96 1.04 -16.17
CA ARG A 96 -9.12 1.38 -15.34
C ARG A 96 -8.91 2.66 -14.54
N LEU A 97 -7.74 2.82 -13.92
CA LEU A 97 -7.39 4.00 -13.13
C LEU A 97 -7.36 5.24 -14.01
N ARG A 98 -6.69 5.20 -15.16
CA ARG A 98 -6.63 6.32 -16.10
C ARG A 98 -8.03 6.77 -16.55
N ARG A 99 -8.88 5.81 -16.95
CA ARG A 99 -10.29 6.10 -17.27
C ARG A 99 -11.06 6.65 -16.06
N GLY A 100 -10.72 6.19 -14.84
CA GLY A 100 -11.30 6.71 -13.61
C GLY A 100 -10.97 8.18 -13.41
N PHE A 101 -9.71 8.59 -13.59
CA PHE A 101 -9.31 9.99 -13.49
C PHE A 101 -9.95 10.88 -14.56
N GLU A 102 -10.24 10.34 -15.74
CA GLU A 102 -10.94 11.07 -16.81
C GLU A 102 -12.45 11.24 -16.55
N ASN A 103 -13.12 10.19 -16.03
CA ASN A 103 -14.58 10.09 -16.08
C ASN A 103 -15.29 10.06 -14.71
N ASP A 104 -14.56 9.77 -13.62
CA ASP A 104 -15.16 9.74 -12.29
C ASP A 104 -15.16 11.15 -11.66
N PRO A 105 -16.32 11.69 -11.24
CA PRO A 105 -16.40 13.06 -10.73
C PRO A 105 -15.44 13.36 -9.56
N LEU A 106 -15.16 12.35 -8.68
CA LEU A 106 -14.27 12.53 -7.56
C LEU A 106 -12.78 12.49 -8.02
N LEU A 107 -12.40 11.48 -8.80
CA LEU A 107 -11.01 11.34 -9.24
C LEU A 107 -10.59 12.45 -10.19
N ASN A 108 -11.51 12.94 -11.01
CA ASN A 108 -11.28 14.04 -11.94
C ASN A 108 -10.89 15.34 -11.24
N THR A 109 -11.31 15.55 -9.98
CA THR A 109 -10.91 16.77 -9.22
C THR A 109 -9.42 16.91 -9.02
N VAL A 110 -8.64 15.86 -9.22
CA VAL A 110 -7.18 15.85 -9.07
C VAL A 110 -6.44 15.38 -10.32
N VAL A 111 -7.12 15.31 -11.48
CA VAL A 111 -6.54 14.74 -12.71
C VAL A 111 -5.21 15.42 -13.10
N ASP A 112 -5.10 16.75 -12.96
CA ASP A 112 -3.89 17.52 -13.25
C ASP A 112 -2.76 17.32 -12.24
N ARG A 113 -3.05 16.66 -11.13
CA ARG A 113 -2.12 16.43 -10.00
C ARG A 113 -1.95 14.95 -9.66
N ALA A 114 -2.46 14.06 -10.52
CA ALA A 114 -2.38 12.61 -10.37
C ALA A 114 -1.69 11.98 -11.57
N THR A 115 -0.71 11.10 -11.31
CA THR A 115 0.00 10.39 -12.37
C THR A 115 -0.05 8.88 -12.13
N VAL A 116 -0.47 8.12 -13.15
CA VAL A 116 -0.52 6.66 -13.10
C VAL A 116 0.66 6.06 -13.88
N HIS A 117 1.58 5.44 -13.14
CA HIS A 117 2.75 4.76 -13.67
C HIS A 117 2.48 3.26 -13.83
N HIS A 118 2.74 2.75 -15.04
CA HIS A 118 2.70 1.30 -15.32
C HIS A 118 4.09 0.71 -15.13
N LYS A 119 4.47 0.42 -13.90
CA LYS A 119 5.78 -0.13 -13.54
C LYS A 119 5.77 -0.83 -12.18
N LYS A 120 6.85 -1.52 -11.84
CA LYS A 120 7.06 -2.07 -10.50
C LYS A 120 7.49 -0.97 -9.54
N ILE A 121 7.24 -1.17 -8.24
CA ILE A 121 7.72 -0.24 -7.21
C ILE A 121 9.24 -0.17 -7.17
N GLN A 122 9.94 -1.26 -7.48
CA GLN A 122 11.39 -1.31 -7.54
C GLN A 122 11.98 -0.39 -8.61
N ASP A 123 11.21 -0.11 -9.68
CA ASP A 123 11.62 0.73 -10.81
C ASP A 123 11.33 2.24 -10.59
N VAL A 124 10.89 2.62 -9.39
CA VAL A 124 10.75 4.02 -8.98
C VAL A 124 12.11 4.53 -8.55
N GLU A 125 12.63 5.56 -9.21
CA GLU A 125 14.03 6.02 -9.05
C GLU A 125 14.21 7.12 -7.99
N GLN A 126 13.11 7.74 -7.53
CA GLN A 126 13.14 8.82 -6.55
C GLN A 126 13.73 8.35 -5.21
N HIS A 127 14.29 9.31 -4.45
CA HIS A 127 14.78 9.12 -3.08
C HIS A 127 14.30 10.27 -2.21
N ASP A 128 13.99 10.01 -0.95
CA ASP A 128 13.54 11.02 0.04
C ASP A 128 12.48 11.99 -0.54
N HIS A 129 11.51 11.43 -1.28
CA HIS A 129 10.63 12.20 -2.16
C HIS A 129 9.18 12.29 -1.67
N TYR A 130 8.67 11.21 -1.09
CA TYR A 130 7.26 11.14 -0.72
C TYR A 130 7.04 11.43 0.76
N ASP A 131 6.05 12.27 1.05
CA ASP A 131 5.60 12.55 2.42
C ASP A 131 4.77 11.40 2.98
N VAL A 132 3.99 10.74 2.12
CA VAL A 132 3.14 9.61 2.47
C VAL A 132 3.20 8.53 1.39
N ILE A 133 3.44 7.30 1.79
CA ILE A 133 3.26 6.12 0.94
C ILE A 133 2.07 5.32 1.48
N VAL A 134 1.13 4.97 0.61
CA VAL A 134 0.00 4.09 0.90
C VAL A 134 0.14 2.82 0.06
N SER A 135 0.34 1.68 0.71
CA SER A 135 0.50 0.40 0.02
C SER A 135 -0.75 -0.45 0.09
N GLY A 136 -1.31 -0.76 -1.08
CA GLY A 136 -2.36 -1.75 -1.30
C GLY A 136 -1.82 -3.16 -1.57
N LEU A 137 -0.51 -3.39 -1.43
CA LEU A 137 0.10 -4.68 -1.66
C LEU A 137 -0.16 -5.64 -0.49
N PRO A 138 -0.68 -6.85 -0.75
CA PRO A 138 -0.86 -7.87 0.29
C PRO A 138 0.48 -8.57 0.59
N LEU A 139 1.33 -7.95 1.43
CA LEU A 139 2.70 -8.40 1.69
C LEU A 139 2.80 -9.86 2.14
N ASN A 140 1.77 -10.40 2.79
CA ASN A 140 1.72 -11.82 3.20
C ASN A 140 1.76 -12.82 2.03
N ASN A 141 1.54 -12.37 0.81
CA ASN A 141 1.51 -13.23 -0.36
C ASN A 141 2.84 -13.27 -1.13
N PHE A 142 3.82 -12.45 -0.73
CA PHE A 142 5.13 -12.38 -1.36
C PHE A 142 6.16 -13.28 -0.68
N SER A 143 7.30 -13.53 -1.33
CA SER A 143 8.46 -14.16 -0.71
C SER A 143 9.07 -13.22 0.36
N VAL A 144 9.88 -13.78 1.25
CA VAL A 144 10.56 -12.97 2.28
C VAL A 144 11.49 -11.94 1.64
N GLU A 145 12.18 -12.35 0.59
CA GLU A 145 13.12 -11.53 -0.18
C GLU A 145 12.39 -10.37 -0.87
N ASP A 146 11.22 -10.65 -1.47
CA ASP A 146 10.39 -9.61 -2.10
C ASP A 146 9.84 -8.62 -1.06
N VAL A 147 9.39 -9.12 0.10
CA VAL A 147 8.91 -8.25 1.19
C VAL A 147 10.03 -7.35 1.68
N ALA A 148 11.24 -7.89 1.92
CA ALA A 148 12.38 -7.10 2.34
C ALA A 148 12.74 -6.03 1.29
N ALA A 149 12.81 -6.41 0.01
CA ALA A 149 13.11 -5.48 -1.08
C ALA A 149 12.05 -4.37 -1.24
N ILE A 150 10.76 -4.70 -1.04
CA ILE A 150 9.67 -3.71 -1.07
C ILE A 150 9.78 -2.75 0.12
N LEU A 151 10.04 -3.25 1.33
CA LEU A 151 10.18 -2.42 2.53
C LEU A 151 11.40 -1.50 2.43
N ASP A 152 12.54 -2.02 1.97
CA ASP A 152 13.75 -1.23 1.72
C ASP A 152 13.47 -0.13 0.69
N LYS A 153 12.72 -0.46 -0.37
CA LYS A 153 12.33 0.53 -1.37
C LYS A 153 11.43 1.62 -0.78
N PHE A 154 10.46 1.27 0.03
CA PHE A 154 9.62 2.26 0.72
C PHE A 154 10.46 3.18 1.62
N LYS A 155 11.43 2.60 2.36
CA LYS A 155 12.35 3.37 3.21
C LYS A 155 13.20 4.36 2.42
N GLN A 156 13.63 4.00 1.20
CA GLN A 156 14.39 4.88 0.29
C GLN A 156 13.53 6.01 -0.29
N LEU A 157 12.26 5.74 -0.58
CA LEU A 157 11.35 6.67 -1.24
C LEU A 157 10.77 7.71 -0.28
N LEU A 158 10.62 7.37 1.00
CA LEU A 158 10.06 8.25 2.01
C LEU A 158 11.03 9.37 2.40
N LYS A 159 10.51 10.58 2.52
CA LYS A 159 11.24 11.71 3.09
C LYS A 159 11.68 11.43 4.51
N LYS A 160 12.88 11.86 4.83
CA LYS A 160 13.45 11.83 6.18
C LYS A 160 13.80 13.25 6.60
N PRO A 161 13.45 13.63 7.85
CA PRO A 161 12.57 12.91 8.77
C PRO A 161 11.08 13.06 8.40
N GLY A 162 10.28 12.11 8.86
CA GLY A 162 8.82 12.31 9.00
C GLY A 162 7.94 11.77 7.88
N GLY A 163 8.47 11.14 6.84
CA GLY A 163 7.66 10.43 5.85
C GLY A 163 6.95 9.23 6.48
N THR A 164 5.70 8.96 6.08
CA THR A 164 4.87 7.92 6.68
C THR A 164 4.47 6.87 5.65
N LEU A 165 4.66 5.59 5.98
CA LEU A 165 4.15 4.45 5.23
C LEU A 165 2.90 3.89 5.91
N SER A 166 1.83 3.72 5.14
CA SER A 166 0.62 3.00 5.56
C SER A 166 0.44 1.75 4.71
N PHE A 167 0.30 0.60 5.35
CA PHE A 167 0.04 -0.67 4.66
C PHE A 167 -0.83 -1.59 5.51
N PHE A 168 -1.30 -2.69 4.93
CA PHE A 168 -2.17 -3.61 5.65
C PHE A 168 -1.67 -5.05 5.61
N GLU A 169 -2.18 -5.82 6.56
CA GLU A 169 -1.95 -7.25 6.71
C GLU A 169 -3.26 -7.94 7.10
N TYR A 170 -3.60 -9.04 6.42
CA TYR A 170 -4.79 -9.82 6.81
C TYR A 170 -4.56 -10.61 8.09
N ILE A 171 -5.45 -10.46 9.09
CA ILE A 171 -5.33 -11.06 10.43
C ILE A 171 -5.39 -12.58 10.38
N ALA A 172 -6.31 -13.14 9.59
CA ALA A 172 -6.62 -14.58 9.63
C ALA A 172 -5.89 -15.40 8.56
N VAL A 173 -5.20 -14.78 7.62
CA VAL A 173 -4.62 -15.51 6.47
C VAL A 173 -3.40 -16.34 6.89
N ARG A 174 -2.55 -15.81 7.77
CA ARG A 174 -1.36 -16.55 8.24
C ARG A 174 -1.73 -17.80 9.05
N PRO A 175 -2.52 -17.74 10.13
CA PRO A 175 -2.84 -18.93 10.92
C PRO A 175 -3.65 -19.95 10.12
N LEU A 176 -4.63 -19.51 9.32
CA LEU A 176 -5.46 -20.41 8.53
C LEU A 176 -4.65 -21.14 7.43
N ARG A 177 -3.81 -20.41 6.70
CA ARG A 177 -2.89 -21.01 5.72
C ARG A 177 -1.84 -21.91 6.38
N SER A 178 -1.33 -21.56 7.56
CA SER A 178 -0.32 -22.37 8.25
C SER A 178 -0.84 -23.73 8.71
N VAL A 179 -2.15 -23.87 8.96
CA VAL A 179 -2.77 -25.14 9.35
C VAL A 179 -2.87 -26.10 8.16
N ILE A 180 -3.18 -25.57 6.96
CA ILE A 180 -3.42 -26.37 5.76
C ILE A 180 -2.15 -26.51 4.89
N ALA A 181 -1.19 -25.62 5.07
CA ALA A 181 0.00 -25.52 4.22
C ALA A 181 1.08 -26.55 4.56
N GLY A 182 1.85 -26.95 3.56
CA GLY A 182 3.07 -27.75 3.74
C GLY A 182 4.16 -27.01 4.53
N ARG A 183 5.21 -27.73 4.93
CA ARG A 183 6.30 -27.20 5.78
C ARG A 183 6.96 -25.94 5.19
N ALA A 184 7.20 -25.91 3.88
CA ALA A 184 7.85 -24.78 3.21
C ALA A 184 7.01 -23.50 3.29
N GLU A 185 5.70 -23.57 3.06
CA GLU A 185 4.80 -22.42 3.12
C GLU A 185 4.66 -21.90 4.57
N ARG A 186 4.61 -22.81 5.55
CA ARG A 186 4.63 -22.42 6.97
C ARG A 186 5.92 -21.68 7.35
N GLN A 187 7.06 -22.12 6.83
CA GLN A 187 8.32 -21.45 7.07
C GLN A 187 8.32 -20.05 6.43
N ARG A 188 7.91 -19.93 5.17
CA ARG A 188 7.78 -18.65 4.46
C ARG A 188 6.91 -17.65 5.24
N LEU A 189 5.73 -18.07 5.69
CA LEU A 189 4.80 -17.21 6.45
C LEU A 189 5.41 -16.74 7.79
N ARG A 190 6.20 -17.61 8.47
CA ARG A 190 6.92 -17.21 9.69
C ARG A 190 8.00 -16.18 9.39
N ASP A 191 8.76 -16.37 8.32
CA ASP A 191 9.89 -15.50 7.99
C ASP A 191 9.40 -14.12 7.51
N VAL A 192 8.33 -14.07 6.70
CA VAL A 192 7.62 -12.81 6.39
C VAL A 192 7.11 -12.14 7.67
N GLY A 193 6.56 -12.94 8.61
CA GLY A 193 6.11 -12.45 9.90
C GLY A 193 7.21 -11.81 10.73
N ARG A 194 8.41 -12.39 10.75
CA ARG A 194 9.56 -11.82 11.44
C ARG A 194 10.01 -10.51 10.80
N ALA A 195 10.19 -10.49 9.47
CA ALA A 195 10.61 -9.29 8.75
C ALA A 195 9.66 -8.09 9.01
N LEU A 196 8.34 -8.33 9.02
CA LEU A 196 7.36 -7.31 9.37
C LEU A 196 7.41 -6.93 10.85
N SER A 197 7.60 -7.91 11.76
CA SER A 197 7.66 -7.65 13.21
C SER A 197 8.86 -6.79 13.59
N ASP A 198 9.99 -6.93 12.91
CA ASP A 198 11.17 -6.08 13.13
C ASP A 198 10.87 -4.62 12.74
N VAL A 199 10.20 -4.41 11.59
CA VAL A 199 9.74 -3.08 11.18
C VAL A 199 8.72 -2.50 12.17
N PHE A 200 7.80 -3.32 12.69
CA PHE A 200 6.81 -2.84 13.65
C PHE A 200 7.44 -2.41 14.97
N ARG A 201 8.36 -3.21 15.50
CA ARG A 201 9.02 -2.92 16.78
C ARG A 201 9.75 -1.58 16.78
N ASP A 202 10.41 -1.26 15.66
CA ASP A 202 11.34 -0.14 15.62
C ASP A 202 10.70 1.14 15.04
N PHE A 203 9.65 1.00 14.20
CA PHE A 203 9.14 2.12 13.39
C PHE A 203 7.61 2.28 13.41
N GLU A 204 6.85 1.39 14.07
CA GLU A 204 5.39 1.51 14.09
C GLU A 204 4.94 2.67 14.98
N ILE A 205 4.27 3.64 14.37
CA ILE A 205 3.69 4.78 15.09
C ILE A 205 2.22 4.55 15.43
N ARG A 206 1.54 3.67 14.69
CA ARG A 206 0.13 3.34 14.91
C ARG A 206 -0.27 2.02 14.29
N ARG A 207 -1.16 1.29 14.97
CA ARG A 207 -1.84 0.10 14.43
C ARG A 207 -3.35 0.19 14.65
N GLN A 208 -4.14 -0.27 13.65
CA GLN A 208 -5.59 -0.31 13.74
C GLN A 208 -6.14 -1.62 13.16
N SER A 209 -7.07 -2.27 13.86
CA SER A 209 -7.78 -3.46 13.36
C SER A 209 -9.05 -3.07 12.61
N ILE A 210 -9.29 -3.71 11.47
CA ILE A 210 -10.50 -3.51 10.65
C ILE A 210 -11.22 -4.86 10.54
N TRP A 211 -12.13 -5.11 11.48
CA TRP A 211 -12.86 -6.38 11.57
C TRP A 211 -13.94 -6.56 10.51
N ILE A 212 -14.54 -5.46 10.04
CA ILE A 212 -15.60 -5.48 9.01
C ILE A 212 -15.03 -5.70 7.59
N ASN A 213 -13.71 -5.66 7.43
CA ASN A 213 -13.07 -6.06 6.17
C ASN A 213 -13.10 -7.59 6.03
N ILE A 214 -13.26 -8.10 4.81
CA ILE A 214 -13.27 -9.55 4.53
C ILE A 214 -12.11 -9.88 3.57
N PRO A 215 -11.05 -10.57 4.06
CA PRO A 215 -10.79 -10.96 5.47
C PRO A 215 -10.49 -9.75 6.36
N PRO A 216 -10.65 -9.87 7.71
CA PRO A 216 -10.22 -8.83 8.64
C PRO A 216 -8.75 -8.47 8.47
N ALA A 217 -8.41 -7.20 8.69
CA ALA A 217 -7.06 -6.70 8.44
C ALA A 217 -6.54 -5.83 9.58
N TRP A 218 -5.23 -5.87 9.81
CA TRP A 218 -4.48 -4.84 10.51
C TRP A 218 -4.03 -3.79 9.52
N VAL A 219 -4.13 -2.53 9.87
CA VAL A 219 -3.47 -1.40 9.19
C VAL A 219 -2.34 -0.92 10.07
N HIS A 220 -1.16 -0.86 9.50
CA HIS A 220 0.07 -0.42 10.14
C HIS A 220 0.50 0.91 9.55
N HIS A 221 0.92 1.81 10.41
CA HIS A 221 1.53 3.07 10.02
C HIS A 221 2.92 3.12 10.63
N VAL A 222 3.93 3.32 9.80
CA VAL A 222 5.34 3.34 10.22
C VAL A 222 6.02 4.61 9.73
N ARG A 223 7.03 5.07 10.46
CA ARG A 223 7.85 6.23 10.13
C ARG A 223 9.31 5.83 10.30
N PHE A 224 10.06 5.99 9.23
CA PHE A 224 11.51 5.74 9.24
C PHE A 224 12.22 7.08 9.46
N ASP A 225 12.82 7.25 10.61
CA ASP A 225 13.62 8.42 10.97
C ASP A 225 15.09 8.28 10.52
#